data_397c77e2f34d8801594f6dae71b824e2
#
_entry.id   397c77e2f34d8801594f6dae71b824e2
#
_cell.length_a   1.000
_cell.length_b   1.000
_cell.length_c   1.000
_cell.angle_alpha   90.00
_cell.angle_beta   90.00
_cell.angle_gamma   90.00
#
_symmetry.space_group_name_H-M   'P 1'
#
loop_
_entity.id
_entity.type
_entity.pdbx_description
1 polymer ?
#
loop_
_entity_poly.entity_id
_entity_poly.type
_entity_poly.pdbx_seq_one_letter_code
_entity_poly.pdbx_strand_id
1 'polypeptide(L)'
;SGKGAALIERIKAEGENSPADIYFTIDAGNLWKVQSEGFFQSISSNKINSIVPENLRGPNNEWIAIAKRARVIFYNPKKISKDEIKNLSYEDLSNPKWKGRIVIRSSNNMYNQSLVASLISNNGIENTEIWGKGLISNFARKPQGNDRSQIMAIANEEADLAIANSYYIGLMLSGTKGSEQLEAAKKVSIHFPNQNNRGAHINISGAGILKRSPNSKNAIKFLEFLLSEEMQKNIVNNSY
;
A
#
# COMPACT_ATOMS: atom_id res chain seq x y z
N SER A 1 18.79 2.11 9.54
CA SER A 1 17.38 2.21 9.17
C SER A 1 16.94 3.68 9.24
N GLY A 2 15.95 4.07 8.43
CA GLY A 2 15.47 5.45 8.38
C GLY A 2 14.20 5.56 7.54
N LYS A 3 13.62 6.77 7.47
CA LYS A 3 12.50 7.06 6.56
C LYS A 3 13.00 7.07 5.12
N GLY A 4 12.18 6.65 4.15
CA GLY A 4 12.57 6.44 2.76
C GLY A 4 13.36 7.59 2.13
N ALA A 5 12.91 8.84 2.29
CA ALA A 5 13.62 10.01 1.77
C ALA A 5 15.03 10.18 2.39
N ALA A 6 15.16 10.01 3.71
CA ALA A 6 16.46 10.14 4.39
C ALA A 6 17.44 9.04 3.96
N LEU A 7 16.96 7.84 3.66
CA LEU A 7 17.80 6.77 3.13
C LEU A 7 18.29 7.06 1.70
N ILE A 8 17.48 7.70 0.88
CA ILE A 8 17.87 8.11 -0.47
C ILE A 8 18.99 9.15 -0.39
N GLU A 9 18.81 10.18 0.44
CA GLU A 9 19.87 11.20 0.65
C GLU A 9 21.16 10.60 1.21
N ARG A 10 21.04 9.59 2.08
CA ARG A 10 22.21 8.87 2.59
C ARG A 10 22.94 8.10 1.48
N ILE A 11 22.21 7.38 0.61
CA ILE A 11 22.80 6.68 -0.54
C ILE A 11 23.54 7.68 -1.45
N LYS A 12 22.96 8.86 -1.70
CA LYS A 12 23.60 9.95 -2.47
C LYS A 12 24.90 10.42 -1.81
N ALA A 13 24.86 10.68 -0.51
CA ALA A 13 26.01 11.18 0.24
C ALA A 13 27.15 10.17 0.34
N GLU A 14 26.84 8.88 0.51
CA GLU A 14 27.85 7.82 0.58
C GLU A 14 28.47 7.51 -0.80
N GLY A 15 27.72 7.70 -1.88
CA GLY A 15 28.17 7.53 -3.26
C GLY A 15 28.82 6.16 -3.50
N GLU A 16 30.07 6.16 -4.00
CA GLU A 16 30.81 4.91 -4.31
C GLU A 16 31.27 4.16 -3.07
N ASN A 17 31.33 4.82 -1.92
CA ASN A 17 31.76 4.25 -0.65
C ASN A 17 30.60 3.70 0.19
N SER A 18 29.39 3.61 -0.37
CA SER A 18 28.25 3.08 0.36
C SER A 18 28.47 1.61 0.73
N PRO A 19 28.33 1.23 2.01
CA PRO A 19 28.42 -0.15 2.46
C PRO A 19 27.11 -0.92 2.21
N ALA A 20 26.08 -0.28 1.67
CA ALA A 20 24.76 -0.87 1.54
C ALA A 20 24.66 -1.74 0.28
N ASP A 21 24.11 -2.94 0.45
CA ASP A 21 23.85 -3.88 -0.64
C ASP A 21 22.43 -3.71 -1.20
N ILE A 22 21.45 -3.52 -0.32
CA ILE A 22 20.04 -3.55 -0.67
C ILE A 22 19.34 -2.32 -0.13
N TYR A 23 18.53 -1.69 -0.97
CA TYR A 23 17.51 -0.73 -0.54
C TYR A 23 16.16 -1.44 -0.46
N PHE A 24 15.59 -1.51 0.75
CA PHE A 24 14.28 -2.08 1.02
C PHE A 24 13.31 -0.99 1.47
N THR A 25 12.12 -0.96 0.89
CA THR A 25 11.10 0.05 1.21
C THR A 25 9.68 -0.49 1.09
N ILE A 26 8.74 0.23 1.70
CA ILE A 26 7.33 -0.15 1.79
C ILE A 26 6.42 0.51 0.73
N ASP A 27 6.97 1.16 -0.28
CA ASP A 27 6.18 1.88 -1.30
C ASP A 27 6.88 1.90 -2.65
N ALA A 28 6.13 1.59 -3.72
CA ALA A 28 6.63 1.61 -5.09
C ALA A 28 7.18 2.98 -5.50
N GLY A 29 6.59 4.07 -5.01
CA GLY A 29 7.07 5.43 -5.30
C GLY A 29 8.48 5.69 -4.75
N ASN A 30 8.85 5.07 -3.63
CA ASN A 30 10.21 5.15 -3.12
C ASN A 30 11.19 4.31 -3.96
N LEU A 31 10.76 3.13 -4.45
CA LEU A 31 11.56 2.33 -5.39
C LEU A 31 11.81 3.10 -6.67
N TRP A 32 10.75 3.71 -7.22
CA TRP A 32 10.85 4.54 -8.42
C TRP A 32 11.83 5.70 -8.24
N LYS A 33 11.82 6.39 -7.10
CA LYS A 33 12.78 7.50 -6.81
C LYS A 33 14.22 7.01 -6.85
N VAL A 34 14.53 5.90 -6.21
CA VAL A 34 15.90 5.32 -6.22
C VAL A 34 16.29 4.88 -7.62
N GLN A 35 15.35 4.30 -8.37
CA GLN A 35 15.54 3.91 -9.75
C GLN A 35 15.80 5.10 -10.68
N SER A 36 14.98 6.17 -10.56
CA SER A 36 15.13 7.38 -11.41
C SER A 36 16.45 8.09 -11.21
N GLU A 37 17.08 7.92 -10.06
CA GLU A 37 18.44 8.43 -9.76
C GLU A 37 19.55 7.47 -10.25
N GLY A 38 19.19 6.32 -10.84
CA GLY A 38 20.14 5.34 -11.37
C GLY A 38 20.94 4.58 -10.30
N PHE A 39 20.40 4.45 -9.08
CA PHE A 39 21.11 3.80 -7.97
C PHE A 39 20.94 2.30 -7.92
N PHE A 40 20.07 1.70 -8.71
CA PHE A 40 19.91 0.26 -8.77
C PHE A 40 20.73 -0.38 -9.89
N GLN A 41 21.12 -1.62 -9.71
CA GLN A 41 21.59 -2.53 -10.75
C GLN A 41 20.48 -3.54 -11.08
N SER A 42 20.55 -4.12 -12.29
CA SER A 42 19.66 -5.22 -12.68
C SER A 42 19.87 -6.45 -11.80
N ILE A 43 18.77 -7.07 -11.40
CA ILE A 43 18.75 -8.32 -10.63
C ILE A 43 18.65 -9.47 -11.63
N SER A 44 19.73 -10.24 -11.81
CA SER A 44 19.77 -11.40 -12.67
C SER A 44 19.59 -12.68 -11.86
N SER A 45 18.36 -13.20 -11.80
CA SER A 45 18.02 -14.46 -11.14
C SER A 45 16.81 -15.12 -11.80
N ASN A 46 17.00 -16.29 -12.38
CA ASN A 46 15.91 -17.10 -12.94
C ASN A 46 14.87 -17.46 -11.88
N LYS A 47 15.32 -17.71 -10.65
CA LYS A 47 14.44 -18.04 -9.53
C LYS A 47 13.53 -16.86 -9.16
N ILE A 48 14.07 -15.65 -9.05
CA ILE A 48 13.27 -14.44 -8.82
C ILE A 48 12.29 -14.22 -9.96
N ASN A 49 12.76 -14.35 -11.22
CA ASN A 49 11.92 -14.15 -12.39
C ASN A 49 10.75 -15.15 -12.51
N SER A 50 10.93 -16.37 -11.99
CA SER A 50 9.85 -17.38 -11.97
C SER A 50 8.81 -17.15 -10.86
N ILE A 51 9.18 -16.45 -9.78
CA ILE A 51 8.31 -16.20 -8.61
C ILE A 51 7.59 -14.85 -8.73
N VAL A 52 8.32 -13.79 -9.12
CA VAL A 52 7.78 -12.42 -9.14
C VAL A 52 7.29 -12.10 -10.57
N PRO A 53 5.97 -11.85 -10.76
CA PRO A 53 5.42 -11.44 -12.05
C PRO A 53 6.10 -10.16 -12.60
N GLU A 54 6.15 -10.01 -13.91
CA GLU A 54 6.81 -8.88 -14.56
C GLU A 54 6.24 -7.52 -14.12
N ASN A 55 4.93 -7.41 -13.98
CA ASN A 55 4.26 -6.20 -13.50
C ASN A 55 4.53 -5.86 -12.02
N LEU A 56 5.25 -6.71 -11.30
CA LEU A 56 5.70 -6.50 -9.93
C LEU A 56 7.23 -6.38 -9.84
N ARG A 57 7.88 -6.11 -10.95
CA ARG A 57 9.31 -5.83 -11.06
C ARG A 57 9.53 -4.45 -11.70
N GLY A 58 10.61 -3.80 -11.33
CA GLY A 58 11.02 -2.56 -11.97
C GLY A 58 11.48 -2.76 -13.42
N PRO A 59 11.50 -1.71 -14.24
CA PRO A 59 12.16 -1.74 -15.53
C PRO A 59 13.55 -2.36 -15.42
N ASN A 60 13.94 -3.17 -16.40
CA ASN A 60 15.22 -3.88 -16.41
C ASN A 60 15.49 -4.75 -15.16
N ASN A 61 14.46 -5.17 -14.43
CA ASN A 61 14.57 -5.91 -13.15
C ASN A 61 15.40 -5.19 -12.07
N GLU A 62 15.38 -3.87 -12.01
CA GLU A 62 16.18 -3.10 -11.05
C GLU A 62 15.66 -3.18 -9.61
N TRP A 63 14.40 -3.54 -9.43
CA TRP A 63 13.79 -3.85 -8.14
C TRP A 63 12.69 -4.90 -8.29
N ILE A 64 12.33 -5.53 -7.19
CA ILE A 64 11.28 -6.55 -7.11
C ILE A 64 10.33 -6.28 -5.97
N ALA A 65 9.07 -6.65 -6.14
CA ALA A 65 8.13 -6.72 -5.04
C ALA A 65 8.43 -7.93 -4.13
N ILE A 66 8.39 -7.71 -2.83
CA ILE A 66 8.51 -8.76 -1.81
C ILE A 66 7.15 -9.08 -1.19
N ALA A 67 6.33 -8.07 -0.97
CA ALA A 67 4.96 -8.23 -0.48
C ALA A 67 4.04 -7.19 -1.15
N LYS A 68 2.78 -7.54 -1.30
CA LYS A 68 1.75 -6.65 -1.86
C LYS A 68 0.61 -6.43 -0.87
N ARG A 69 -0.03 -5.26 -0.97
CA ARG A 69 -1.20 -4.87 -0.19
C ARG A 69 -2.21 -4.15 -1.07
N ALA A 70 -3.49 -4.40 -0.83
CA ALA A 70 -4.55 -3.67 -1.51
C ALA A 70 -5.01 -2.46 -0.67
N ARG A 71 -5.31 -1.36 -1.33
CA ARG A 71 -6.04 -0.24 -0.76
C ARG A 71 -7.52 -0.53 -0.93
N VAL A 72 -8.25 -0.79 0.15
CA VAL A 72 -9.64 -1.30 0.10
C VAL A 72 -10.60 -0.33 0.76
N ILE A 73 -11.89 -0.58 0.59
CA ILE A 73 -12.96 0.12 1.28
C ILE A 73 -13.44 -0.76 2.43
N PHE A 74 -13.27 -0.28 3.66
CA PHE A 74 -13.93 -0.87 4.83
C PHE A 74 -15.32 -0.25 4.97
N TYR A 75 -16.28 -1.04 5.41
CA TYR A 75 -17.64 -0.57 5.60
C TYR A 75 -18.33 -1.20 6.80
N ASN A 76 -19.34 -0.51 7.32
CA ASN A 76 -20.21 -1.03 8.37
C ASN A 76 -21.36 -1.84 7.74
N PRO A 77 -21.41 -3.17 7.89
CA PRO A 77 -22.44 -4.00 7.26
C PRO A 77 -23.85 -3.80 7.84
N LYS A 78 -23.99 -3.08 8.96
CA LYS A 78 -25.29 -2.67 9.51
C LYS A 78 -25.85 -1.42 8.83
N LYS A 79 -24.98 -0.61 8.22
CA LYS A 79 -25.33 0.69 7.59
C LYS A 79 -25.34 0.62 6.06
N ILE A 80 -24.60 -0.32 5.48
CA ILE A 80 -24.45 -0.50 4.02
C ILE A 80 -24.73 -1.95 3.68
N SER A 81 -25.71 -2.16 2.82
CA SER A 81 -26.08 -3.50 2.35
C SER A 81 -25.03 -4.07 1.37
N LYS A 82 -25.05 -5.39 1.21
CA LYS A 82 -24.20 -6.08 0.22
C LYS A 82 -24.47 -5.61 -1.21
N ASP A 83 -25.71 -5.31 -1.53
CA ASP A 83 -26.10 -4.84 -2.87
C ASP A 83 -25.60 -3.41 -3.13
N GLU A 84 -25.61 -2.54 -2.13
CA GLU A 84 -25.11 -1.18 -2.22
C GLU A 84 -23.59 -1.12 -2.42
N ILE A 85 -22.83 -2.07 -1.80
CA ILE A 85 -21.37 -2.10 -1.87
C ILE A 85 -20.84 -2.91 -3.05
N LYS A 86 -21.60 -3.85 -3.59
CA LYS A 86 -21.16 -4.90 -4.53
C LYS A 86 -20.31 -4.40 -5.71
N ASN A 87 -20.70 -3.27 -6.29
CA ASN A 87 -20.03 -2.71 -7.47
C ASN A 87 -19.35 -1.37 -7.17
N LEU A 88 -19.17 -1.01 -5.90
CA LEU A 88 -18.60 0.28 -5.51
C LEU A 88 -17.18 0.41 -6.01
N SER A 89 -16.91 1.47 -6.76
CA SER A 89 -15.57 1.87 -7.20
C SER A 89 -15.00 2.96 -6.28
N TYR A 90 -13.72 3.29 -6.46
CA TYR A 90 -13.16 4.49 -5.80
C TYR A 90 -13.84 5.76 -6.30
N GLU A 91 -14.18 5.79 -7.59
CA GLU A 91 -14.81 6.93 -8.25
C GLU A 91 -16.17 7.24 -7.62
N ASP A 92 -16.93 6.21 -7.28
CA ASP A 92 -18.26 6.35 -6.65
C ASP A 92 -18.21 7.00 -5.27
N LEU A 93 -17.06 7.03 -4.61
CA LEU A 93 -16.91 7.68 -3.30
C LEU A 93 -17.04 9.21 -3.37
N SER A 94 -16.97 9.81 -4.56
CA SER A 94 -17.24 11.23 -4.79
C SER A 94 -18.73 11.56 -4.88
N ASN A 95 -19.62 10.56 -4.98
CA ASN A 95 -21.04 10.77 -5.10
C ASN A 95 -21.61 11.40 -3.82
N PRO A 96 -22.45 12.46 -3.91
CA PRO A 96 -23.05 13.15 -2.77
C PRO A 96 -23.88 12.26 -1.83
N LYS A 97 -24.32 11.07 -2.26
CA LYS A 97 -25.01 10.10 -1.39
C LYS A 97 -24.15 9.66 -0.18
N TRP A 98 -22.85 9.84 -0.26
CA TRP A 98 -21.90 9.51 0.81
C TRP A 98 -21.59 10.69 1.73
N LYS A 99 -22.27 11.82 1.60
CA LYS A 99 -22.04 13.02 2.40
C LYS A 99 -22.09 12.72 3.91
N GLY A 100 -20.99 13.05 4.62
CA GLY A 100 -20.85 12.80 6.05
C GLY A 100 -20.66 11.32 6.45
N ARG A 101 -20.34 10.43 5.48
CA ARG A 101 -20.29 8.98 5.70
C ARG A 101 -18.90 8.36 5.49
N ILE A 102 -17.90 9.16 5.10
CA ILE A 102 -16.56 8.66 4.76
C ILE A 102 -15.53 9.19 5.76
N VAL A 103 -14.64 8.31 6.24
CA VAL A 103 -13.42 8.68 6.97
C VAL A 103 -12.18 8.19 6.25
N ILE A 104 -11.13 8.98 6.35
CA ILE A 104 -9.83 8.69 5.74
C ILE A 104 -8.70 9.31 6.57
N ARG A 105 -7.51 8.77 6.48
CA ARG A 105 -6.31 9.39 7.04
C ARG A 105 -5.84 10.59 6.19
N SER A 106 -4.92 11.39 6.73
CA SER A 106 -4.37 12.57 6.05
C SER A 106 -3.78 12.25 4.66
N SER A 107 -3.94 13.20 3.72
CA SER A 107 -3.31 13.18 2.40
C SER A 107 -1.78 13.25 2.43
N ASN A 108 -1.17 13.64 3.54
CA ASN A 108 0.28 13.59 3.73
C ASN A 108 0.83 12.16 3.76
N ASN A 109 -0.05 11.16 3.83
CA ASN A 109 0.34 9.77 3.89
C ASN A 109 0.57 9.18 2.49
N MET A 110 1.69 8.50 2.34
CA MET A 110 2.10 7.84 1.09
C MET A 110 1.04 6.91 0.50
N TYR A 111 0.25 6.21 1.35
CA TYR A 111 -0.77 5.28 0.86
C TYR A 111 -1.91 6.00 0.12
N ASN A 112 -2.31 7.18 0.60
CA ASN A 112 -3.30 8.00 -0.11
C ASN A 112 -2.70 8.64 -1.35
N GLN A 113 -1.44 9.09 -1.29
CA GLN A 113 -0.74 9.65 -2.45
C GLN A 113 -0.59 8.61 -3.57
N SER A 114 -0.24 7.37 -3.24
CA SER A 114 -0.16 6.27 -4.21
C SER A 114 -1.52 5.95 -4.85
N LEU A 115 -2.60 5.96 -4.05
CA LEU A 115 -3.96 5.78 -4.60
C LEU A 115 -4.31 6.91 -5.57
N VAL A 116 -4.08 8.17 -5.18
CA VAL A 116 -4.35 9.34 -6.04
C VAL A 116 -3.52 9.27 -7.32
N ALA A 117 -2.23 8.90 -7.24
CA ALA A 117 -1.39 8.71 -8.41
C ALA A 117 -1.93 7.62 -9.36
N SER A 118 -2.46 6.52 -8.81
CA SER A 118 -3.13 5.48 -9.60
C SER A 118 -4.41 6.00 -10.27
N LEU A 119 -5.20 6.82 -9.58
CA LEU A 119 -6.39 7.45 -10.18
C LEU A 119 -6.02 8.43 -11.30
N ILE A 120 -4.98 9.23 -11.11
CA ILE A 120 -4.45 10.13 -12.16
C ILE A 120 -4.02 9.33 -13.38
N SER A 121 -3.30 8.23 -13.18
CA SER A 121 -2.85 7.37 -14.28
C SER A 121 -4.00 6.75 -15.09
N ASN A 122 -5.12 6.44 -14.43
CA ASN A 122 -6.27 5.80 -15.08
C ASN A 122 -7.31 6.79 -15.61
N ASN A 123 -7.53 7.88 -14.91
CA ASN A 123 -8.65 8.80 -15.17
C ASN A 123 -8.20 10.20 -15.65
N GLY A 124 -6.88 10.47 -15.63
CA GLY A 124 -6.33 11.81 -15.89
C GLY A 124 -6.40 12.73 -14.65
N ILE A 125 -5.66 13.83 -14.73
CA ILE A 125 -5.54 14.81 -13.63
C ILE A 125 -6.86 15.47 -13.33
N GLU A 126 -7.54 15.98 -14.36
CA GLU A 126 -8.79 16.76 -14.23
C GLU A 126 -9.90 15.94 -13.56
N ASN A 127 -10.16 14.72 -14.04
CA ASN A 127 -11.18 13.85 -13.45
C ASN A 127 -10.83 13.44 -12.01
N THR A 128 -9.54 13.24 -11.73
CA THR A 128 -9.08 12.92 -10.37
C THR A 128 -9.24 14.11 -9.43
N GLU A 129 -9.05 15.33 -9.91
CA GLU A 129 -9.29 16.53 -9.13
C GLU A 129 -10.78 16.70 -8.79
N ILE A 130 -11.67 16.48 -9.77
CA ILE A 130 -13.12 16.49 -9.55
C ILE A 130 -13.50 15.44 -8.52
N TRP A 131 -13.01 14.22 -8.68
CA TRP A 131 -13.20 13.14 -7.73
C TRP A 131 -12.72 13.52 -6.32
N GLY A 132 -11.53 14.10 -6.21
CA GLY A 132 -10.96 14.52 -4.92
C GLY A 132 -11.81 15.56 -4.21
N LYS A 133 -12.34 16.55 -4.94
CA LYS A 133 -13.27 17.56 -4.39
C LYS A 133 -14.57 16.92 -3.89
N GLY A 134 -15.13 15.99 -4.66
CA GLY A 134 -16.33 15.24 -4.27
C GLY A 134 -16.09 14.36 -3.05
N LEU A 135 -14.97 13.62 -3.02
CA LEU A 135 -14.57 12.79 -1.86
C LEU A 135 -14.43 13.62 -0.58
N ILE A 136 -13.76 14.78 -0.65
CA ILE A 136 -13.57 15.68 0.49
C ILE A 136 -14.91 16.18 1.02
N SER A 137 -15.86 16.48 0.14
CA SER A 137 -17.20 16.94 0.52
C SER A 137 -18.03 15.88 1.25
N ASN A 138 -17.61 14.61 1.15
CA ASN A 138 -18.27 13.44 1.75
C ASN A 138 -17.65 13.00 3.08
N PHE A 139 -16.60 13.68 3.55
CA PHE A 139 -15.98 13.31 4.83
C PHE A 139 -16.92 13.56 6.03
N ALA A 140 -16.99 12.57 6.91
CA ALA A 140 -17.68 12.66 8.18
C ALA A 140 -16.95 13.58 9.18
N ARG A 141 -15.63 13.66 9.04
CA ARG A 141 -14.75 14.48 9.89
C ARG A 141 -13.46 14.83 9.14
N LYS A 142 -12.72 15.79 9.68
CA LYS A 142 -11.37 16.12 9.18
C LYS A 142 -10.47 14.88 9.19
N PRO A 143 -9.71 14.62 8.10
CA PRO A 143 -8.79 13.50 8.02
C PRO A 143 -7.77 13.49 9.17
N GLN A 144 -7.66 12.36 9.88
CA GLN A 144 -6.78 12.20 11.04
C GLN A 144 -6.46 10.72 11.30
N GLY A 145 -5.51 10.45 12.19
CA GLY A 145 -5.15 9.12 12.64
C GLY A 145 -4.48 8.27 11.55
N ASN A 146 -4.41 6.97 11.78
CA ASN A 146 -3.87 5.97 10.86
C ASN A 146 -5.00 5.07 10.29
N ASP A 147 -4.65 4.06 9.48
CA ASP A 147 -5.65 3.17 8.86
C ASP A 147 -6.49 2.41 9.90
N ARG A 148 -5.89 1.96 11.02
CA ARG A 148 -6.64 1.31 12.10
C ARG A 148 -7.63 2.27 12.77
N SER A 149 -7.25 3.53 12.93
CA SER A 149 -8.16 4.56 13.46
C SER A 149 -9.38 4.77 12.55
N GLN A 150 -9.25 4.59 11.24
CA GLN A 150 -10.40 4.66 10.32
C GLN A 150 -11.31 3.42 10.49
N ILE A 151 -10.74 2.23 10.64
CA ILE A 151 -11.49 1.00 10.89
C ILE A 151 -12.25 1.08 12.22
N MET A 152 -11.60 1.61 13.26
CA MET A 152 -12.22 1.87 14.56
C MET A 152 -13.40 2.86 14.46
N ALA A 153 -13.22 3.94 13.69
CA ALA A 153 -14.27 4.93 13.47
C ALA A 153 -15.55 4.33 12.86
N ILE A 154 -15.38 3.40 11.88
CA ILE A 154 -16.52 2.68 11.29
C ILE A 154 -17.17 1.74 12.32
N ALA A 155 -16.37 1.01 13.09
CA ALA A 155 -16.86 0.09 14.11
C ALA A 155 -17.64 0.82 15.22
N ASN A 156 -17.29 2.08 15.47
CA ASN A 156 -17.93 2.99 16.44
C ASN A 156 -19.04 3.85 15.82
N GLU A 157 -19.41 3.58 14.57
CA GLU A 157 -20.48 4.29 13.85
C GLU A 157 -20.27 5.79 13.64
N GLU A 158 -19.01 6.27 13.69
CA GLU A 158 -18.64 7.65 13.33
C GLU A 158 -18.77 7.90 11.81
N ALA A 159 -18.64 6.86 11.01
CA ALA A 159 -18.81 6.87 9.57
C ALA A 159 -19.22 5.48 9.07
N ASP A 160 -19.61 5.37 7.82
CA ASP A 160 -20.05 4.13 7.23
C ASP A 160 -18.98 3.48 6.34
N LEU A 161 -18.08 4.29 5.78
CA LEU A 161 -17.02 3.87 4.84
C LEU A 161 -15.65 4.43 5.25
N ALA A 162 -14.59 3.64 5.01
CA ALA A 162 -13.22 4.11 5.12
C ALA A 162 -12.32 3.52 4.04
N ILE A 163 -11.33 4.30 3.59
CA ILE A 163 -10.27 3.79 2.72
C ILE A 163 -9.05 3.46 3.60
N ALA A 164 -8.66 2.17 3.61
CA ALA A 164 -7.52 1.69 4.37
C ALA A 164 -6.83 0.50 3.67
N ASN A 165 -5.63 0.12 4.10
CA ASN A 165 -4.96 -1.05 3.56
C ASN A 165 -5.55 -2.35 4.13
N SER A 166 -5.68 -3.36 3.26
CA SER A 166 -6.36 -4.61 3.57
C SER A 166 -5.75 -5.38 4.75
N TYR A 167 -4.43 -5.38 4.90
CA TYR A 167 -3.74 -6.17 5.94
C TYR A 167 -4.05 -5.73 7.37
N TYR A 168 -4.50 -4.50 7.57
CA TYR A 168 -4.82 -4.03 8.94
C TYR A 168 -5.94 -4.81 9.59
N ILE A 169 -6.88 -5.37 8.83
CA ILE A 169 -7.94 -6.19 9.43
C ILE A 169 -7.38 -7.49 10.02
N GLY A 170 -6.45 -8.15 9.31
CA GLY A 170 -5.77 -9.34 9.82
C GLY A 170 -5.02 -9.04 11.10
N LEU A 171 -4.27 -7.93 11.11
CA LEU A 171 -3.53 -7.47 12.28
C LEU A 171 -4.45 -7.16 13.48
N MET A 172 -5.63 -6.59 13.26
CA MET A 172 -6.60 -6.31 14.34
C MET A 172 -7.29 -7.60 14.80
N LEU A 173 -7.65 -8.51 13.88
CA LEU A 173 -8.27 -9.80 14.20
C LEU A 173 -7.33 -10.76 14.93
N SER A 174 -6.01 -10.61 14.80
CA SER A 174 -5.04 -11.42 15.56
C SER A 174 -5.07 -11.11 17.07
N GLY A 175 -5.71 -10.04 17.49
CA GLY A 175 -5.77 -9.61 18.90
C GLY A 175 -4.48 -9.00 19.45
N THR A 176 -3.36 -9.01 18.68
CA THR A 176 -2.07 -8.49 19.12
C THR A 176 -2.06 -6.98 19.38
N LYS A 177 -3.10 -6.27 18.91
CA LYS A 177 -3.28 -4.82 19.11
C LYS A 177 -4.31 -4.47 20.19
N GLY A 178 -4.70 -5.45 20.99
CA GLY A 178 -5.63 -5.30 22.10
C GLY A 178 -7.08 -5.68 21.75
N SER A 179 -7.86 -5.95 22.78
CA SER A 179 -9.25 -6.43 22.66
C SER A 179 -10.18 -5.42 21.97
N GLU A 180 -9.98 -4.13 22.20
CA GLU A 180 -10.79 -3.07 21.58
C GLU A 180 -10.69 -3.13 20.05
N GLN A 181 -9.47 -3.25 19.49
CA GLN A 181 -9.27 -3.36 18.05
C GLN A 181 -9.78 -4.68 17.48
N LEU A 182 -9.65 -5.77 18.24
CA LEU A 182 -10.21 -7.07 17.86
C LEU A 182 -11.74 -7.00 17.73
N GLU A 183 -12.41 -6.42 18.70
CA GLU A 183 -13.89 -6.28 18.67
C GLU A 183 -14.34 -5.30 17.57
N ALA A 184 -13.58 -4.24 17.31
CA ALA A 184 -13.86 -3.35 16.19
C ALA A 184 -13.73 -4.06 14.84
N ALA A 185 -12.68 -4.87 14.67
CA ALA A 185 -12.45 -5.62 13.43
C ALA A 185 -13.60 -6.60 13.10
N LYS A 186 -14.23 -7.19 14.12
CA LYS A 186 -15.38 -8.08 13.96
C LYS A 186 -16.67 -7.38 13.48
N LYS A 187 -16.75 -6.05 13.64
CA LYS A 187 -17.93 -5.25 13.30
C LYS A 187 -17.89 -4.68 11.88
N VAL A 188 -16.76 -4.78 11.18
CA VAL A 188 -16.58 -4.19 9.87
C VAL A 188 -16.40 -5.26 8.80
N SER A 189 -16.65 -4.89 7.56
CA SER A 189 -16.42 -5.73 6.38
C SER A 189 -15.52 -5.03 5.38
N ILE A 190 -14.96 -5.79 4.44
CA ILE A 190 -14.05 -5.30 3.40
C ILE A 190 -14.73 -5.43 2.04
N HIS A 191 -14.59 -4.39 1.23
CA HIS A 191 -14.87 -4.41 -0.19
C HIS A 191 -13.61 -4.06 -0.99
N PHE A 192 -13.32 -4.87 -2.01
CA PHE A 192 -12.27 -4.58 -3.00
C PHE A 192 -12.92 -3.80 -4.14
N PRO A 193 -12.63 -2.50 -4.30
CA PRO A 193 -13.30 -1.68 -5.31
C PRO A 193 -12.81 -1.99 -6.73
N ASN A 194 -13.55 -1.51 -7.73
CA ASN A 194 -13.19 -1.58 -9.15
C ASN A 194 -13.03 -2.99 -9.73
N GLN A 195 -13.65 -4.03 -9.15
CA GLN A 195 -13.47 -5.41 -9.61
C GLN A 195 -14.02 -5.67 -11.03
N ASN A 196 -14.95 -4.83 -11.51
CA ASN A 196 -15.51 -4.93 -12.86
C ASN A 196 -14.62 -4.26 -13.93
N ASN A 197 -13.49 -3.66 -13.53
CA ASN A 197 -12.56 -3.02 -14.47
C ASN A 197 -11.09 -3.30 -14.06
N ARG A 198 -10.33 -2.31 -13.56
CA ARG A 198 -8.90 -2.42 -13.26
C ARG A 198 -8.54 -3.10 -11.93
N GLY A 199 -9.52 -3.39 -11.09
CA GLY A 199 -9.31 -3.91 -9.74
C GLY A 199 -8.91 -2.86 -8.71
N ALA A 200 -8.75 -3.31 -7.47
CA ALA A 200 -8.29 -2.46 -6.38
C ALA A 200 -6.82 -2.05 -6.57
N HIS A 201 -6.50 -0.83 -6.15
CA HIS A 201 -5.12 -0.35 -6.15
C HIS A 201 -4.23 -1.24 -5.27
N ILE A 202 -3.17 -1.79 -5.88
CA ILE A 202 -2.14 -2.57 -5.21
C ILE A 202 -0.89 -1.71 -5.04
N ASN A 203 -0.34 -1.70 -3.84
CA ASN A 203 0.98 -1.17 -3.56
C ASN A 203 1.88 -2.28 -3.00
N ILE A 204 3.18 -2.08 -3.04
CA ILE A 204 4.16 -3.12 -2.71
C ILE A 204 5.11 -2.67 -1.60
N SER A 205 5.63 -3.65 -0.85
CA SER A 205 6.94 -3.56 -0.24
C SER A 205 7.91 -4.24 -1.17
N GLY A 206 9.04 -3.62 -1.44
CA GLY A 206 9.97 -4.15 -2.42
C GLY A 206 11.40 -3.78 -2.11
N ALA A 207 12.32 -4.36 -2.88
CA ALA A 207 13.75 -4.17 -2.72
C ALA A 207 14.45 -4.14 -4.07
N GLY A 208 15.53 -3.37 -4.14
CA GLY A 208 16.48 -3.35 -5.25
C GLY A 208 17.91 -3.46 -4.72
N ILE A 209 18.80 -3.99 -5.54
CA ILE A 209 20.22 -4.09 -5.22
C ILE A 209 20.89 -2.79 -5.68
N LEU A 210 21.63 -2.14 -4.78
CA LEU A 210 22.30 -0.90 -5.11
C LEU A 210 23.43 -1.15 -6.12
N LYS A 211 23.61 -0.19 -7.05
CA LYS A 211 24.58 -0.29 -8.14
C LYS A 211 26.02 -0.50 -7.66
N ARG A 212 26.36 0.04 -6.48
CA ARG A 212 27.66 -0.05 -5.82
C ARG A 212 27.71 -1.12 -4.70
N SER A 213 26.73 -2.03 -4.67
CA SER A 213 26.70 -3.11 -3.69
C SER A 213 28.02 -3.88 -3.63
N PRO A 214 28.69 -3.92 -2.47
CA PRO A 214 29.94 -4.70 -2.33
C PRO A 214 29.68 -6.21 -2.35
N ASN A 215 28.45 -6.67 -2.06
CA ASN A 215 28.10 -8.08 -1.92
C ASN A 215 26.92 -8.49 -2.82
N SER A 216 26.86 -8.02 -4.07
CA SER A 216 25.71 -8.23 -4.99
C SER A 216 25.25 -9.69 -5.09
N LYS A 217 26.18 -10.66 -5.13
CA LYS A 217 25.84 -12.09 -5.20
C LYS A 217 25.09 -12.57 -3.96
N ASN A 218 25.49 -12.10 -2.78
CA ASN A 218 24.80 -12.44 -1.52
C ASN A 218 23.48 -11.69 -1.40
N ALA A 219 23.42 -10.46 -1.91
CA ALA A 219 22.17 -9.69 -2.00
C ALA A 219 21.11 -10.42 -2.83
N ILE A 220 21.48 -10.99 -3.99
CA ILE A 220 20.57 -11.82 -4.81
C ILE A 220 20.06 -13.02 -4.00
N LYS A 221 20.94 -13.78 -3.36
CA LYS A 221 20.55 -14.93 -2.52
C LYS A 221 19.62 -14.53 -1.38
N PHE A 222 19.86 -13.37 -0.77
CA PHE A 222 18.98 -12.85 0.28
C PHE A 222 17.60 -12.49 -0.27
N LEU A 223 17.50 -11.87 -1.45
CA LEU A 223 16.20 -11.61 -2.09
C LEU A 223 15.47 -12.91 -2.46
N GLU A 224 16.18 -13.92 -2.96
CA GLU A 224 15.63 -15.25 -3.21
C GLU A 224 15.11 -15.93 -1.94
N PHE A 225 15.80 -15.75 -0.81
CA PHE A 225 15.37 -16.22 0.51
C PHE A 225 14.10 -15.50 0.96
N LEU A 226 14.03 -14.17 0.83
CA LEU A 226 12.83 -13.40 1.17
C LEU A 226 11.59 -13.82 0.36
N LEU A 227 11.79 -14.33 -0.85
CA LEU A 227 10.71 -14.84 -1.72
C LEU A 227 10.39 -16.32 -1.49
N SER A 228 11.12 -17.03 -0.63
CA SER A 228 10.83 -18.42 -0.31
C SER A 228 9.48 -18.56 0.39
N GLU A 229 8.84 -19.73 0.22
CA GLU A 229 7.55 -20.02 0.86
C GLU A 229 7.61 -19.87 2.39
N GLU A 230 8.70 -20.36 3.00
CA GLU A 230 8.95 -20.25 4.44
C GLU A 230 8.96 -18.78 4.87
N MET A 231 9.75 -17.94 4.18
CA MET A 231 9.87 -16.54 4.55
C MET A 231 8.61 -15.75 4.26
N GLN A 232 7.88 -16.06 3.18
CA GLN A 232 6.59 -15.45 2.88
C GLN A 232 5.54 -15.80 3.95
N LYS A 233 5.48 -17.04 4.43
CA LYS A 233 4.65 -17.42 5.58
C LYS A 233 5.04 -16.65 6.84
N ASN A 234 6.34 -16.49 7.10
CA ASN A 234 6.84 -15.72 8.25
C ASN A 234 6.41 -14.23 8.16
N ILE A 235 6.55 -13.61 6.98
CA ILE A 235 6.13 -12.22 6.74
C ILE A 235 4.62 -12.06 7.01
N VAL A 236 3.79 -12.97 6.50
CA VAL A 236 2.33 -12.92 6.73
C VAL A 236 2.00 -13.06 8.22
N ASN A 237 2.60 -14.00 8.91
CA ASN A 237 2.28 -14.30 10.31
C ASN A 237 2.78 -13.23 11.30
N ASN A 238 3.84 -12.49 10.96
CA ASN A 238 4.49 -11.57 11.89
C ASN A 238 4.36 -10.08 11.50
N SER A 239 3.95 -9.78 10.28
CA SER A 239 3.95 -8.40 9.77
C SER A 239 2.58 -7.93 9.25
N TYR A 240 1.66 -8.85 9.07
CA TYR A 240 0.34 -8.58 8.49
C TYR A 240 -0.77 -9.22 9.33
#